data_6f00355ecfb384ee095daa031d9287eb
#
_entry.id   6f00355ecfb384ee095daa031d9287eb
#
_cell.length_a   1.000
_cell.length_b   1.000
_cell.length_c   1.000
_cell.angle_alpha   90.00
_cell.angle_beta   90.00
_cell.angle_gamma   90.00
#
_symmetry.space_group_name_H-M   'P 1'
#
loop_
_entity.id
_entity.type
_entity.pdbx_description
1 polymer ?
#
loop_
_entity_poly.entity_id
_entity_poly.type
_entity_poly.pdbx_seq_one_letter_code
_entity_poly.pdbx_strand_id
1 'polypeptide(L)'
;MARRLTRREHGIAAVVVAAVDSDAPAVKDLKSANISSHLSVSGRVNLGSFYTPARYVERVAGWLRNLGANRDWCVADLSCGYGAFFELADCRELAACRYIGNDIDTVAVARAREMFPGVRFYTKNALVDVKRGKFGIEKRRRLVIVGNPPYNDVTSQINQGVKDANLPVDEDIRTRDLGMSSLLAYNKLRADYVAVLHPLSYLIKKANFNATKRFFSNYELVNHVIFSSQEFAGTSRLAGFPVIVALYRRTQTGRGLTHEAVKDFRFRTIEGDEFSLNGFDYVTDYIEKYPHKKRYRPEILFYTMRDINALKRSRTFIGERIPNAVDVDPEKLPYYCYVDCFKRYANVPYWMGNFNVPFISEDFDEIRDLVVADARFHNQEVFGRVRNARRGAELAIRNYIDRVIRH
;
A
#
# COMPACT_ATOMS: atom_id res chain seq x y z
N MET A 1 -0.43 45.34 2.44
CA MET A 1 0.56 44.23 2.46
C MET A 1 -0.05 43.03 3.18
N ALA A 2 -0.70 42.13 2.45
CA ALA A 2 -1.32 40.95 3.00
C ALA A 2 -0.37 39.76 2.79
N ARG A 3 0.05 39.16 3.88
CA ARG A 3 0.89 37.96 3.87
C ARG A 3 0.08 36.78 3.31
N ARG A 4 0.50 36.23 2.17
CA ARG A 4 0.11 34.93 1.66
C ARG A 4 0.63 33.86 2.63
N LEU A 5 -0.24 33.29 3.42
CA LEU A 5 0.02 32.06 4.13
C LEU A 5 0.00 30.91 3.11
N THR A 6 1.11 30.27 2.97
CA THR A 6 1.35 29.18 2.03
C THR A 6 0.62 27.93 2.48
N ARG A 7 -0.26 27.44 1.63
CA ARG A 7 -0.90 26.10 1.64
C ARG A 7 0.15 25.00 1.45
N ARG A 8 1.07 24.80 2.38
CA ARG A 8 2.15 23.83 2.20
C ARG A 8 2.11 22.59 3.09
N GLU A 9 1.07 22.42 3.94
CA GLU A 9 1.13 21.34 4.96
C GLU A 9 0.11 20.22 4.83
N HIS A 10 -0.67 20.10 3.76
CA HIS A 10 -1.76 19.14 3.69
C HIS A 10 -1.64 18.08 2.56
N GLY A 11 -0.46 17.86 2.03
CA GLY A 11 -0.23 16.96 0.88
C GLY A 11 0.64 15.74 1.14
N ILE A 12 1.12 15.52 2.36
CA ILE A 12 2.12 14.49 2.65
C ILE A 12 1.48 13.39 3.47
N ALA A 13 0.71 12.58 2.82
CA ALA A 13 0.32 11.30 3.38
C ALA A 13 0.82 10.20 2.47
N ALA A 14 2.04 9.95 2.55
CA ALA A 14 2.61 8.66 2.42
C ALA A 14 4.01 8.82 2.88
N VAL A 15 4.26 8.10 3.92
CA VAL A 15 5.50 7.59 4.18
C VAL A 15 6.34 8.40 5.10
N VAL A 16 6.42 8.08 6.24
CA VAL A 16 7.02 7.24 7.06
C VAL A 16 8.12 7.57 7.84
N VAL A 17 8.31 7.20 8.92
CA VAL A 17 9.52 6.79 9.40
C VAL A 17 9.82 6.67 10.82
N ALA A 18 10.34 5.69 11.20
CA ALA A 18 11.15 5.31 12.33
C ALA A 18 10.81 5.86 13.72
N ALA A 19 10.50 5.07 14.47
CA ALA A 19 10.14 4.66 15.76
C ALA A 19 11.00 5.16 16.90
N VAL A 20 10.38 5.40 17.99
CA VAL A 20 10.99 5.13 19.29
C VAL A 20 9.98 4.33 20.09
N ASP A 21 10.32 3.13 20.38
CA ASP A 21 9.57 2.27 21.28
C ASP A 21 10.09 2.41 22.70
N SER A 22 9.19 2.31 23.68
CA SER A 22 9.45 2.60 25.08
C SER A 22 9.74 1.37 25.94
N ASP A 23 10.17 0.26 25.36
CA ASP A 23 10.63 -0.90 26.13
C ASP A 23 12.11 -1.17 25.86
N ALA A 24 12.88 -1.48 26.91
CA ALA A 24 14.32 -1.62 26.85
C ALA A 24 14.73 -2.60 25.74
N PRO A 25 15.45 -2.13 24.72
CA PRO A 25 15.71 -2.94 23.53
C PRO A 25 16.73 -4.02 23.82
N ALA A 26 16.47 -5.22 23.31
CA ALA A 26 17.49 -6.24 23.16
C ALA A 26 18.64 -5.70 22.31
N VAL A 27 19.86 -6.19 22.49
CA VAL A 27 21.10 -5.70 21.81
C VAL A 27 20.98 -5.58 20.30
N LYS A 28 20.05 -6.32 19.66
CA LYS A 28 19.73 -6.23 18.22
C LYS A 28 19.02 -4.92 17.85
N ASP A 29 18.19 -4.35 18.71
CA ASP A 29 17.44 -3.13 18.40
C ASP A 29 18.30 -1.86 18.49
N LEU A 30 19.38 -1.88 19.27
CA LEU A 30 20.38 -0.80 19.34
C LEU A 30 21.16 -0.61 18.02
N LYS A 31 21.31 -1.66 17.19
CA LYS A 31 21.89 -1.56 15.85
C LYS A 31 20.99 -0.82 14.88
N SER A 32 19.68 -0.83 15.10
CA SER A 32 18.68 -0.20 14.20
C SER A 32 18.39 1.27 14.49
N ALA A 33 18.45 1.69 15.75
CA ALA A 33 18.00 3.01 16.19
C ALA A 33 18.82 4.21 15.65
N ASN A 34 20.08 4.01 15.25
CA ASN A 34 20.98 5.09 14.80
C ASN A 34 21.26 5.09 13.28
N ILE A 35 20.66 4.24 12.53
CA ILE A 35 21.11 3.89 11.19
C ILE A 35 20.75 4.94 10.12
N SER A 36 19.64 5.66 10.25
CA SER A 36 19.18 6.59 9.22
C SER A 36 19.44 8.08 9.51
N SER A 37 20.30 8.39 10.48
CA SER A 37 20.58 9.77 10.93
C SER A 37 21.26 10.65 9.87
N HIS A 38 21.90 10.06 8.86
CA HIS A 38 22.56 10.81 7.79
C HIS A 38 21.58 11.37 6.74
N LEU A 39 20.35 10.88 6.69
CA LEU A 39 19.35 11.36 5.74
C LEU A 39 18.40 12.35 6.41
N SER A 40 18.16 13.49 5.75
CA SER A 40 17.05 14.37 6.11
C SER A 40 15.70 13.65 5.96
N VAL A 41 14.65 14.15 6.59
CA VAL A 41 13.29 13.59 6.45
C VAL A 41 12.89 13.52 4.97
N SER A 42 13.20 14.58 4.19
CA SER A 42 12.97 14.59 2.74
C SER A 42 13.85 13.59 1.99
N GLY A 43 15.11 13.42 2.38
CA GLY A 43 16.01 12.43 1.78
C GLY A 43 15.53 11.01 1.99
N ARG A 44 15.04 10.67 3.19
CA ARG A 44 14.45 9.38 3.49
C ARG A 44 13.19 9.09 2.66
N VAL A 45 12.32 10.08 2.54
CA VAL A 45 11.11 9.98 1.69
C VAL A 45 11.49 9.78 0.23
N ASN A 46 12.48 10.50 -0.28
CA ASN A 46 12.92 10.44 -1.68
C ASN A 46 13.56 9.10 -2.03
N LEU A 47 14.33 8.51 -1.13
CA LEU A 47 14.98 7.20 -1.33
C LEU A 47 14.07 6.02 -0.95
N GLY A 48 12.89 6.27 -0.35
CA GLY A 48 11.99 5.22 0.11
C GLY A 48 12.62 4.32 1.19
N SER A 49 13.53 4.90 1.97
CA SER A 49 14.38 4.17 2.91
C SER A 49 13.62 3.87 4.19
N PHE A 50 13.00 2.68 4.29
CA PHE A 50 12.25 2.23 5.44
C PHE A 50 12.95 1.06 6.11
N TYR A 51 13.16 1.17 7.41
CA TYR A 51 13.65 0.05 8.18
C TYR A 51 12.55 -1.01 8.32
N THR A 52 12.87 -2.23 7.94
CA THR A 52 11.94 -3.36 8.08
C THR A 52 12.02 -3.88 9.51
N PRO A 53 10.90 -3.89 10.30
CA PRO A 53 10.89 -4.44 11.64
C PRO A 53 11.32 -5.90 11.68
N ALA A 54 12.13 -6.26 12.68
CA ALA A 54 12.74 -7.59 12.82
C ALA A 54 11.71 -8.74 12.75
N ARG A 55 10.52 -8.57 13.33
CA ARG A 55 9.44 -9.57 13.29
C ARG A 55 9.03 -10.01 11.88
N TYR A 56 9.15 -9.11 10.86
CA TYR A 56 8.84 -9.47 9.48
C TYR A 56 10.01 -10.17 8.81
N VAL A 57 11.23 -9.83 9.17
CA VAL A 57 12.44 -10.58 8.76
C VAL A 57 12.39 -12.00 9.32
N GLU A 58 12.04 -12.17 10.60
CA GLU A 58 11.88 -13.47 11.27
C GLU A 58 10.76 -14.31 10.61
N ARG A 59 9.67 -13.68 10.21
CA ARG A 59 8.60 -14.37 9.49
C ARG A 59 9.07 -14.89 8.14
N VAL A 60 9.80 -14.07 7.38
CA VAL A 60 10.42 -14.49 6.12
C VAL A 60 11.44 -15.61 6.38
N ALA A 61 12.25 -15.53 7.46
CA ALA A 61 13.16 -16.60 7.85
C ALA A 61 12.43 -17.94 8.04
N GLY A 62 11.30 -17.93 8.78
CA GLY A 62 10.45 -19.10 8.97
C GLY A 62 9.96 -19.70 7.65
N TRP A 63 9.52 -18.85 6.72
CA TRP A 63 9.08 -19.33 5.40
C TRP A 63 10.22 -19.95 4.58
N LEU A 64 11.39 -19.31 4.56
CA LEU A 64 12.55 -19.83 3.82
C LEU A 64 13.07 -21.15 4.41
N ARG A 65 13.05 -21.32 5.74
CA ARG A 65 13.35 -22.60 6.40
C ARG A 65 12.38 -23.69 5.95
N ASN A 66 11.10 -23.41 5.97
CA ASN A 66 10.05 -24.35 5.54
C ASN A 66 10.18 -24.75 4.07
N LEU A 67 10.74 -23.88 3.23
CA LEU A 67 11.05 -24.18 1.83
C LEU A 67 12.36 -24.98 1.66
N GLY A 68 13.12 -25.23 2.73
CA GLY A 68 14.40 -25.93 2.70
C GLY A 68 15.52 -25.15 2.03
N ALA A 69 15.54 -23.81 2.21
CA ALA A 69 16.59 -22.97 1.67
C ALA A 69 17.96 -23.40 2.23
N ASN A 70 18.97 -23.52 1.37
CA ASN A 70 20.27 -24.08 1.68
C ASN A 70 21.40 -23.44 0.84
N ARG A 71 22.60 -24.01 0.87
CA ARG A 71 23.79 -23.52 0.16
C ARG A 71 23.63 -23.33 -1.36
N ASP A 72 22.65 -23.98 -1.98
CA ASP A 72 22.39 -23.86 -3.42
C ASP A 72 21.50 -22.65 -3.75
N TRP A 73 21.02 -21.96 -2.71
CA TRP A 73 20.20 -20.77 -2.85
C TRP A 73 21.02 -19.50 -2.79
N CYS A 74 20.54 -18.50 -3.50
CA CYS A 74 20.99 -17.12 -3.41
C CYS A 74 19.84 -16.26 -2.86
N VAL A 75 20.05 -15.64 -1.71
CA VAL A 75 19.17 -14.67 -1.10
C VAL A 75 19.66 -13.28 -1.50
N ALA A 76 18.87 -12.54 -2.23
CA ALA A 76 19.27 -11.22 -2.72
C ALA A 76 18.26 -10.15 -2.28
N ASP A 77 18.75 -9.06 -1.69
CA ASP A 77 18.01 -7.83 -1.47
C ASP A 77 18.58 -6.76 -2.40
N LEU A 78 17.74 -6.29 -3.36
CA LEU A 78 18.17 -5.35 -4.40
C LEU A 78 17.88 -3.88 -4.08
N SER A 79 17.30 -3.63 -2.92
CA SER A 79 17.08 -2.31 -2.31
C SER A 79 17.29 -2.40 -0.80
N CYS A 80 18.49 -2.89 -0.44
CA CYS A 80 18.74 -3.41 0.90
C CYS A 80 18.87 -2.35 1.99
N GLY A 81 19.04 -1.08 1.63
CA GLY A 81 19.34 -0.04 2.61
C GLY A 81 20.48 -0.48 3.54
N TYR A 82 20.22 -0.49 4.83
CA TYR A 82 21.18 -0.94 5.87
C TYR A 82 21.23 -2.44 6.08
N GLY A 83 20.48 -3.22 5.30
CA GLY A 83 20.61 -4.67 5.28
C GLY A 83 19.76 -5.43 6.27
N ALA A 84 18.57 -4.95 6.64
CA ALA A 84 17.68 -5.62 7.61
C ALA A 84 17.46 -7.11 7.29
N PHE A 85 17.31 -7.48 6.01
CA PHE A 85 17.11 -8.86 5.62
C PHE A 85 18.38 -9.73 5.69
N PHE A 86 19.56 -9.18 5.95
CA PHE A 86 20.77 -10.00 6.11
C PHE A 86 20.92 -10.58 7.52
N GLU A 87 20.05 -10.19 8.47
CA GLU A 87 19.86 -10.92 9.72
C GLU A 87 19.37 -12.36 9.49
N LEU A 88 18.84 -12.69 8.31
CA LEU A 88 18.56 -14.06 7.88
C LEU A 88 19.81 -14.96 7.93
N ALA A 89 21.00 -14.41 7.71
CA ALA A 89 22.26 -15.15 7.77
C ALA A 89 22.63 -15.59 9.20
N ASP A 90 22.07 -14.96 10.22
CA ASP A 90 22.26 -15.35 11.62
C ASP A 90 21.42 -16.59 11.99
N CYS A 91 20.45 -16.95 11.16
CA CYS A 91 19.67 -18.16 11.32
C CYS A 91 20.48 -19.37 10.85
N ARG A 92 20.76 -20.33 11.76
CA ARG A 92 21.62 -21.48 11.51
C ARG A 92 21.27 -22.23 10.23
N GLU A 93 20.00 -22.44 9.95
CA GLU A 93 19.52 -23.19 8.79
C GLU A 93 19.70 -22.41 7.47
N LEU A 94 19.75 -21.07 7.55
CA LEU A 94 19.88 -20.19 6.40
C LEU A 94 21.32 -19.67 6.22
N ALA A 95 22.19 -19.85 7.20
CA ALA A 95 23.59 -19.35 7.18
C ALA A 95 24.39 -19.86 5.98
N ALA A 96 24.06 -21.03 5.44
CA ALA A 96 24.73 -21.61 4.28
C ALA A 96 24.32 -21.00 2.94
N CYS A 97 23.24 -20.19 2.89
CA CYS A 97 22.82 -19.51 1.67
C CYS A 97 23.86 -18.46 1.24
N ARG A 98 23.90 -18.16 -0.05
CA ARG A 98 24.69 -17.04 -0.55
C ARG A 98 23.88 -15.76 -0.46
N TYR A 99 24.42 -14.73 0.17
CA TYR A 99 23.76 -13.45 0.36
C TYR A 99 24.31 -12.37 -0.57
N ILE A 100 23.43 -11.59 -1.18
CA ILE A 100 23.75 -10.47 -2.07
C ILE A 100 22.89 -9.27 -1.66
N GLY A 101 23.56 -8.14 -1.39
CA GLY A 101 22.95 -6.85 -1.15
C GLY A 101 23.20 -5.88 -2.31
N ASN A 102 22.23 -5.07 -2.59
CA ASN A 102 22.39 -3.94 -3.50
C ASN A 102 21.50 -2.78 -3.05
N ASP A 103 22.03 -1.59 -3.15
CA ASP A 103 21.24 -0.36 -3.02
C ASP A 103 21.88 0.72 -3.90
N ILE A 104 21.13 1.79 -4.16
CA ILE A 104 21.64 2.98 -4.85
C ILE A 104 22.32 3.94 -3.85
N ASP A 105 21.95 3.87 -2.58
CA ASP A 105 22.53 4.66 -1.49
C ASP A 105 23.89 4.10 -1.08
N THR A 106 24.96 4.84 -1.45
CA THR A 106 26.36 4.47 -1.15
C THR A 106 26.64 4.43 0.35
N VAL A 107 26.03 5.30 1.14
CA VAL A 107 26.23 5.40 2.59
C VAL A 107 25.58 4.21 3.28
N ALA A 108 24.34 3.88 2.91
CA ALA A 108 23.64 2.73 3.45
C ALA A 108 24.40 1.42 3.12
N VAL A 109 24.86 1.26 1.87
CA VAL A 109 25.65 0.09 1.46
C VAL A 109 26.99 -0.02 2.22
N ALA A 110 27.68 1.10 2.47
CA ALA A 110 28.91 1.09 3.24
C ALA A 110 28.67 0.56 4.66
N ARG A 111 27.62 1.06 5.32
CA ARG A 111 27.22 0.60 6.67
C ARG A 111 26.77 -0.85 6.68
N ALA A 112 25.95 -1.26 5.71
CA ALA A 112 25.52 -2.66 5.60
C ALA A 112 26.73 -3.61 5.43
N ARG A 113 27.76 -3.20 4.68
CA ARG A 113 28.98 -3.99 4.48
C ARG A 113 29.79 -4.16 5.77
N GLU A 114 29.85 -3.12 6.62
CA GLU A 114 30.48 -3.21 7.94
C GLU A 114 29.74 -4.19 8.86
N MET A 115 28.39 -4.16 8.83
CA MET A 115 27.55 -5.01 9.70
C MET A 115 27.48 -6.47 9.25
N PHE A 116 27.56 -6.73 7.94
CA PHE A 116 27.36 -8.05 7.35
C PHE A 116 28.53 -8.44 6.43
N PRO A 117 29.72 -8.73 6.98
CA PRO A 117 30.94 -8.98 6.18
C PRO A 117 30.83 -10.22 5.29
N GLY A 118 29.92 -11.16 5.59
CA GLY A 118 29.65 -12.36 4.77
C GLY A 118 28.78 -12.12 3.54
N VAL A 119 28.22 -10.91 3.40
CA VAL A 119 27.33 -10.55 2.29
C VAL A 119 28.10 -9.83 1.19
N ARG A 120 27.82 -10.16 -0.07
CA ARG A 120 28.39 -9.43 -1.22
C ARG A 120 27.52 -8.24 -1.57
N PHE A 121 28.03 -7.02 -1.42
CA PHE A 121 27.30 -5.78 -1.68
C PHE A 121 27.71 -5.12 -3.00
N TYR A 122 26.70 -4.54 -3.66
CA TYR A 122 26.82 -3.70 -4.84
C TYR A 122 26.15 -2.35 -4.59
N THR A 123 26.62 -1.31 -5.30
CA THR A 123 26.00 0.02 -5.30
C THR A 123 25.57 0.33 -6.73
N LYS A 124 24.35 -0.05 -7.08
CA LYS A 124 23.82 0.02 -8.44
C LYS A 124 22.34 0.35 -8.43
N ASN A 125 21.87 1.04 -9.47
CA ASN A 125 20.45 1.17 -9.71
C ASN A 125 19.86 -0.19 -10.11
N ALA A 126 18.98 -0.77 -9.29
CA ALA A 126 18.41 -2.10 -9.51
C ALA A 126 17.39 -2.16 -10.68
N LEU A 127 16.94 -1.01 -11.16
CA LEU A 127 15.89 -0.89 -12.18
C LEU A 127 16.41 -0.58 -13.60
N VAL A 128 17.73 -0.57 -13.79
CA VAL A 128 18.39 -0.34 -15.08
C VAL A 128 19.25 -1.52 -15.45
N ASP A 129 19.24 -1.95 -16.69
CA ASP A 129 20.00 -3.11 -17.19
C ASP A 129 19.81 -4.35 -16.30
N VAL A 130 18.53 -4.70 -16.07
CA VAL A 130 18.14 -5.72 -15.11
C VAL A 130 18.51 -7.12 -15.60
N LYS A 131 19.55 -7.71 -15.02
CA LYS A 131 20.02 -9.07 -15.33
C LYS A 131 20.78 -9.67 -14.13
N ARG A 132 20.73 -11.01 -13.96
CA ARG A 132 21.42 -11.71 -12.84
C ARG A 132 22.91 -11.37 -12.78
N GLY A 133 23.62 -11.33 -13.92
CA GLY A 133 25.05 -11.06 -13.98
C GLY A 133 25.43 -9.68 -13.44
N LYS A 134 24.56 -8.67 -13.53
CA LYS A 134 24.79 -7.34 -12.95
C LYS A 134 25.07 -7.37 -11.44
N PHE A 135 24.41 -8.29 -10.73
CA PHE A 135 24.50 -8.46 -9.28
C PHE A 135 25.34 -9.69 -8.88
N GLY A 136 26.05 -10.32 -9.83
CA GLY A 136 26.83 -11.53 -9.54
C GLY A 136 26.00 -12.73 -9.12
N ILE A 137 24.70 -12.77 -9.50
CA ILE A 137 23.79 -13.88 -9.23
C ILE A 137 24.06 -14.99 -10.26
N GLU A 138 24.49 -16.14 -9.80
CA GLU A 138 24.80 -17.30 -10.63
C GLU A 138 23.53 -17.90 -11.23
N LYS A 139 23.59 -18.27 -12.52
CA LYS A 139 22.44 -18.84 -13.25
C LYS A 139 21.93 -20.16 -12.64
N ARG A 140 22.82 -20.95 -12.05
CA ARG A 140 22.49 -22.27 -11.50
C ARG A 140 21.81 -22.21 -10.14
N ARG A 141 21.97 -21.10 -9.39
CA ARG A 141 21.42 -20.99 -8.05
C ARG A 141 19.94 -20.70 -8.09
N ARG A 142 19.21 -21.31 -7.20
CA ARG A 142 17.83 -20.94 -6.90
C ARG A 142 17.86 -19.54 -6.28
N LEU A 143 17.13 -18.62 -6.88
CA LEU A 143 17.11 -17.22 -6.47
C LEU A 143 15.88 -16.92 -5.66
N VAL A 144 16.07 -16.45 -4.44
CA VAL A 144 15.02 -15.77 -3.68
C VAL A 144 15.39 -14.28 -3.55
N ILE A 145 14.45 -13.42 -3.94
CA ILE A 145 14.54 -12.00 -3.67
C ILE A 145 13.80 -11.73 -2.37
N VAL A 146 14.47 -11.05 -1.44
CA VAL A 146 13.87 -10.50 -0.23
C VAL A 146 13.96 -8.98 -0.28
N GLY A 147 13.16 -8.26 0.51
CA GLY A 147 13.33 -6.81 0.59
C GLY A 147 12.05 -6.05 0.88
N ASN A 148 12.25 -4.76 1.03
CA ASN A 148 11.22 -3.74 1.21
C ASN A 148 11.50 -2.61 0.22
N PRO A 149 11.17 -2.79 -1.09
CA PRO A 149 11.48 -1.81 -2.13
C PRO A 149 10.72 -0.50 -1.89
N PRO A 150 11.24 0.63 -2.38
CA PRO A 150 10.59 1.94 -2.20
C PRO A 150 9.21 1.99 -2.88
N TYR A 151 8.19 2.55 -2.18
CA TYR A 151 6.80 2.68 -2.66
C TYR A 151 6.48 4.08 -3.20
N ASN A 152 7.40 4.72 -3.89
CA ASN A 152 7.24 6.10 -4.30
C ASN A 152 6.46 6.20 -5.62
N ASP A 153 5.26 6.81 -5.55
CA ASP A 153 4.52 7.25 -6.73
C ASP A 153 5.15 8.54 -7.28
N VAL A 154 5.58 8.52 -8.54
CA VAL A 154 6.18 9.67 -9.24
C VAL A 154 5.27 10.91 -9.17
N THR A 155 3.96 10.74 -9.21
CA THR A 155 2.99 11.84 -9.09
C THR A 155 3.06 12.51 -7.71
N SER A 156 3.27 11.72 -6.66
CA SER A 156 3.44 12.24 -5.29
C SER A 156 4.74 13.02 -5.15
N GLN A 157 5.82 12.59 -5.80
CA GLN A 157 7.11 13.28 -5.78
C GLN A 157 7.05 14.62 -6.53
N ILE A 158 6.40 14.67 -7.70
CA ILE A 158 6.19 15.90 -8.47
C ILE A 158 5.36 16.91 -7.65
N ASN A 159 4.29 16.46 -6.99
CA ASN A 159 3.44 17.31 -6.15
C ASN A 159 4.18 17.83 -4.90
N GLN A 160 5.24 17.16 -4.47
CA GLN A 160 6.12 17.58 -3.37
C GLN A 160 7.26 18.50 -3.81
N GLY A 161 7.32 18.87 -5.10
CA GLY A 161 8.33 19.78 -5.63
C GLY A 161 9.72 19.17 -5.79
N VAL A 162 9.82 17.82 -5.78
CA VAL A 162 11.08 17.11 -6.05
C VAL A 162 11.30 17.09 -7.55
N LYS A 163 12.04 18.08 -8.06
CA LYS A 163 12.29 18.25 -9.50
C LYS A 163 13.20 17.19 -10.13
N ASP A 164 13.99 16.44 -9.33
CA ASP A 164 15.02 15.52 -9.80
C ASP A 164 14.73 14.04 -9.50
N ALA A 165 13.48 13.68 -9.26
CA ALA A 165 13.07 12.32 -8.86
C ALA A 165 13.00 11.31 -10.02
N ASN A 166 13.52 11.60 -11.19
CA ASN A 166 13.58 10.65 -12.30
C ASN A 166 14.74 9.67 -12.12
N LEU A 167 14.61 8.74 -11.19
CA LEU A 167 15.48 7.57 -11.20
C LEU A 167 15.32 6.86 -12.56
N PRO A 168 16.43 6.64 -13.30
CA PRO A 168 16.36 5.88 -14.54
C PRO A 168 15.78 4.48 -14.28
N VAL A 169 14.83 4.09 -15.10
CA VAL A 169 14.16 2.78 -15.05
C VAL A 169 14.09 2.24 -16.48
N ASP A 170 14.46 0.97 -16.68
CA ASP A 170 14.30 0.30 -17.97
C ASP A 170 12.84 0.43 -18.45
N GLU A 171 12.64 0.76 -19.72
CA GLU A 171 11.33 1.05 -20.27
C GLU A 171 10.34 -0.11 -20.10
N ASP A 172 10.82 -1.34 -20.26
CA ASP A 172 10.01 -2.56 -20.18
C ASP A 172 9.49 -2.89 -18.77
N ILE A 173 10.04 -2.26 -17.72
CA ILE A 173 9.60 -2.42 -16.33
C ILE A 173 9.11 -1.12 -15.70
N ARG A 174 9.05 -0.04 -16.47
CA ARG A 174 8.65 1.28 -15.96
C ARG A 174 7.16 1.30 -15.62
N THR A 175 6.88 1.71 -14.40
CA THR A 175 5.53 2.01 -13.91
C THR A 175 5.53 3.36 -13.20
N ARG A 176 4.36 3.82 -12.76
CA ARG A 176 4.24 5.06 -11.97
C ARG A 176 4.81 4.95 -10.54
N ASP A 177 5.16 3.75 -10.09
CA ASP A 177 5.57 3.45 -8.71
C ASP A 177 6.82 2.55 -8.74
N LEU A 178 7.86 2.92 -8.00
CA LEU A 178 9.14 2.20 -8.00
C LEU A 178 9.01 0.78 -7.43
N GLY A 179 8.12 0.56 -6.46
CA GLY A 179 7.87 -0.78 -5.91
C GLY A 179 7.22 -1.70 -6.93
N MET A 180 6.28 -1.20 -7.74
CA MET A 180 5.71 -1.96 -8.86
C MET A 180 6.78 -2.26 -9.93
N SER A 181 7.64 -1.29 -10.26
CA SER A 181 8.78 -1.49 -11.17
C SER A 181 9.76 -2.53 -10.62
N SER A 182 9.96 -2.56 -9.29
CA SER A 182 10.79 -3.57 -8.62
C SER A 182 10.22 -4.98 -8.77
N LEU A 183 8.91 -5.17 -8.61
CA LEU A 183 8.27 -6.47 -8.86
C LEU A 183 8.50 -6.94 -10.30
N LEU A 184 8.39 -6.04 -11.28
CA LEU A 184 8.67 -6.36 -12.68
C LEU A 184 10.15 -6.69 -12.91
N ALA A 185 11.08 -6.02 -12.23
CA ALA A 185 12.50 -6.34 -12.26
C ALA A 185 12.78 -7.74 -11.68
N TYR A 186 12.12 -8.11 -10.58
CA TYR A 186 12.25 -9.45 -10.00
C TYR A 186 11.73 -10.55 -10.93
N ASN A 187 10.65 -10.27 -11.67
CA ASN A 187 10.18 -11.16 -12.73
C ASN A 187 11.21 -11.30 -13.87
N LYS A 188 11.85 -10.20 -14.29
CA LYS A 188 12.89 -10.20 -15.32
C LYS A 188 14.13 -10.99 -14.88
N LEU A 189 14.50 -10.95 -13.60
CA LEU A 189 15.54 -11.78 -12.99
C LEU A 189 15.15 -13.26 -12.88
N ARG A 190 13.87 -13.60 -13.12
CA ARG A 190 13.34 -14.96 -12.98
C ARG A 190 13.63 -15.52 -11.59
N ALA A 191 13.33 -14.75 -10.54
CA ALA A 191 13.46 -15.22 -9.17
C ALA A 191 12.54 -16.44 -8.96
N ASP A 192 13.04 -17.47 -8.28
CA ASP A 192 12.24 -18.66 -7.95
C ASP A 192 11.22 -18.34 -6.87
N TYR A 193 11.61 -17.48 -5.93
CA TYR A 193 10.77 -16.92 -4.89
C TYR A 193 10.99 -15.42 -4.73
N VAL A 194 9.95 -14.72 -4.30
CA VAL A 194 10.00 -13.29 -3.97
C VAL A 194 9.30 -13.10 -2.63
N ALA A 195 10.05 -12.77 -1.58
CA ALA A 195 9.55 -12.52 -0.23
C ALA A 195 9.72 -11.05 0.13
N VAL A 196 8.71 -10.24 -0.16
CA VAL A 196 8.83 -8.78 -0.13
C VAL A 196 7.66 -8.11 0.60
N LEU A 197 7.95 -6.92 1.13
CA LEU A 197 6.94 -6.01 1.64
C LEU A 197 6.48 -5.10 0.50
N HIS A 198 5.18 -4.86 0.41
CA HIS A 198 4.62 -3.86 -0.50
C HIS A 198 3.20 -3.45 -0.08
N PRO A 199 2.67 -2.30 -0.54
CA PRO A 199 1.28 -1.94 -0.30
C PRO A 199 0.32 -3.01 -0.81
N LEU A 200 -0.69 -3.35 -0.01
CA LEU A 200 -1.73 -4.31 -0.41
C LEU A 200 -2.45 -3.86 -1.69
N SER A 201 -2.49 -2.56 -1.94
CA SER A 201 -3.08 -1.96 -3.14
C SER A 201 -2.49 -2.47 -4.47
N TYR A 202 -1.27 -3.04 -4.47
CA TYR A 202 -0.70 -3.62 -5.70
C TYR A 202 -1.47 -4.87 -6.14
N LEU A 203 -1.96 -5.64 -5.19
CA LEU A 203 -2.79 -6.82 -5.45
C LEU A 203 -4.25 -6.46 -5.72
N ILE A 204 -4.86 -5.68 -4.84
CA ILE A 204 -6.32 -5.53 -4.82
C ILE A 204 -6.87 -4.45 -5.76
N LYS A 205 -6.08 -3.42 -6.10
CA LYS A 205 -6.53 -2.40 -7.05
C LYS A 205 -6.27 -2.84 -8.49
N LYS A 206 -7.32 -3.01 -9.27
CA LYS A 206 -7.26 -3.48 -10.67
C LYS A 206 -6.23 -2.74 -11.52
N ALA A 207 -6.12 -1.41 -11.37
CA ALA A 207 -5.15 -0.61 -12.11
C ALA A 207 -3.70 -0.96 -11.76
N ASN A 208 -3.39 -1.15 -10.47
CA ASN A 208 -2.06 -1.54 -10.00
C ASN A 208 -1.73 -2.98 -10.38
N PHE A 209 -2.70 -3.88 -10.20
CA PHE A 209 -2.56 -5.28 -10.64
C PHE A 209 -2.25 -5.38 -12.12
N ASN A 210 -2.96 -4.62 -12.97
CA ASN A 210 -2.72 -4.58 -14.40
C ASN A 210 -1.35 -4.01 -14.76
N ALA A 211 -0.88 -2.98 -14.05
CA ALA A 211 0.45 -2.42 -14.25
C ALA A 211 1.57 -3.44 -13.93
N THR A 212 1.33 -4.36 -13.01
CA THR A 212 2.26 -5.43 -12.60
C THR A 212 1.86 -6.81 -13.11
N LYS A 213 0.91 -6.89 -14.07
CA LYS A 213 0.36 -8.15 -14.59
C LYS A 213 1.44 -9.16 -14.99
N ARG A 214 2.55 -8.70 -15.62
CA ARG A 214 3.66 -9.59 -16.03
C ARG A 214 4.37 -10.26 -14.85
N PHE A 215 4.33 -9.66 -13.66
CA PHE A 215 4.80 -10.31 -12.44
C PHE A 215 3.73 -11.31 -11.96
N PHE A 216 2.52 -10.85 -11.69
CA PHE A 216 1.48 -11.70 -11.10
C PHE A 216 1.11 -12.91 -11.96
N SER A 217 1.12 -12.79 -13.30
CA SER A 217 0.87 -13.93 -14.18
C SER A 217 1.95 -15.04 -14.12
N ASN A 218 3.12 -14.75 -13.57
CA ASN A 218 4.21 -15.70 -13.40
C ASN A 218 4.44 -16.15 -11.96
N TYR A 219 3.68 -15.59 -10.99
CA TYR A 219 3.86 -15.90 -9.58
C TYR A 219 2.52 -16.17 -8.91
N GLU A 220 2.51 -17.13 -7.99
CA GLU A 220 1.42 -17.38 -7.06
C GLU A 220 1.80 -16.88 -5.66
N LEU A 221 0.82 -16.44 -4.88
CA LEU A 221 1.00 -16.04 -3.49
C LEU A 221 0.89 -17.28 -2.60
N VAL A 222 2.00 -17.72 -2.02
CA VAL A 222 2.05 -18.95 -1.20
C VAL A 222 1.98 -18.69 0.29
N ASN A 223 2.36 -17.49 0.73
CA ASN A 223 2.21 -17.08 2.12
C ASN A 223 2.16 -15.56 2.24
N HIS A 224 1.52 -15.06 3.30
CA HIS A 224 1.41 -13.62 3.52
C HIS A 224 1.03 -13.30 4.96
N VAL A 225 1.21 -12.03 5.31
CA VAL A 225 0.60 -11.37 6.46
C VAL A 225 0.42 -9.89 6.15
N ILE A 226 -0.69 -9.30 6.59
CA ILE A 226 -0.98 -7.88 6.41
C ILE A 226 -0.80 -7.16 7.74
N PHE A 227 -0.25 -5.96 7.69
CA PHE A 227 -0.03 -5.11 8.85
C PHE A 227 -0.21 -3.63 8.49
N SER A 228 -0.33 -2.78 9.49
CA SER A 228 -0.46 -1.33 9.29
C SER A 228 0.88 -0.71 8.90
N SER A 229 0.89 0.18 7.91
CA SER A 229 2.06 1.00 7.60
C SER A 229 2.55 1.86 8.77
N GLN A 230 1.71 2.05 9.79
CA GLN A 230 2.09 2.77 11.01
C GLN A 230 3.20 2.07 11.80
N GLU A 231 3.41 0.78 11.54
CA GLU A 231 4.54 0.05 12.14
C GLU A 231 5.91 0.44 11.60
N PHE A 232 5.96 1.03 10.44
CA PHE A 232 7.16 1.70 9.98
C PHE A 232 7.23 3.08 10.63
N ALA A 233 7.29 3.22 11.83
CA ALA A 233 7.32 4.38 12.66
C ALA A 233 7.61 5.73 11.98
N GLY A 234 6.90 6.77 12.39
CA GLY A 234 6.97 8.11 11.82
C GLY A 234 6.14 8.30 10.55
N THR A 235 5.39 7.29 10.12
CA THR A 235 4.35 7.44 9.12
C THR A 235 3.25 8.36 9.62
N SER A 236 2.52 8.91 8.69
CA SER A 236 1.36 9.76 8.96
C SER A 236 0.56 9.27 10.17
N ARG A 237 0.49 10.08 11.23
CA ARG A 237 -0.33 9.83 12.42
C ARG A 237 -1.83 9.74 12.11
N LEU A 238 -2.25 10.07 10.89
CA LEU A 238 -3.65 10.27 10.54
C LEU A 238 -4.37 9.01 10.05
N ALA A 239 -3.72 8.10 9.35
CA ALA A 239 -4.30 6.80 8.97
C ALA A 239 -3.21 5.88 8.43
N GLY A 240 -3.11 4.67 8.96
CA GLY A 240 -2.31 3.60 8.37
C GLY A 240 -2.92 3.11 7.06
N PHE A 241 -2.09 2.58 6.17
CA PHE A 241 -2.56 1.83 5.02
C PHE A 241 -2.04 0.38 5.11
N PRO A 242 -2.73 -0.59 4.50
CA PRO A 242 -2.32 -1.97 4.59
C PRO A 242 -1.06 -2.23 3.75
N VAL A 243 -0.07 -2.81 4.43
CA VAL A 243 1.14 -3.37 3.83
C VAL A 243 1.09 -4.88 3.98
N ILE A 244 1.52 -5.60 2.96
CA ILE A 244 1.61 -7.05 2.96
C ILE A 244 3.09 -7.47 2.96
N VAL A 245 3.46 -8.38 3.85
CA VAL A 245 4.63 -9.25 3.64
C VAL A 245 4.13 -10.41 2.83
N ALA A 246 4.66 -10.60 1.65
CA ALA A 246 4.18 -11.59 0.70
C ALA A 246 5.30 -12.50 0.24
N LEU A 247 5.08 -13.80 0.31
CA LEU A 247 5.94 -14.81 -0.31
C LEU A 247 5.29 -15.29 -1.60
N TYR A 248 5.90 -14.95 -2.70
CA TYR A 248 5.52 -15.41 -4.03
C TYR A 248 6.42 -16.55 -4.49
N ARG A 249 5.83 -17.53 -5.14
CA ARG A 249 6.54 -18.62 -5.83
C ARG A 249 6.35 -18.50 -7.34
N ARG A 250 7.44 -18.61 -8.09
CA ARG A 250 7.35 -18.62 -9.55
C ARG A 250 6.64 -19.88 -10.03
N THR A 251 5.65 -19.73 -10.89
CA THR A 251 4.94 -20.85 -11.50
C THR A 251 5.73 -21.39 -12.69
N GLN A 252 5.75 -22.73 -12.87
CA GLN A 252 6.41 -23.34 -14.01
C GLN A 252 5.67 -23.12 -15.32
N THR A 253 4.37 -22.95 -15.25
CA THR A 253 3.46 -22.91 -16.41
C THR A 253 3.06 -21.51 -16.83
N GLY A 254 3.59 -20.46 -16.17
CA GLY A 254 3.13 -19.08 -16.38
C GLY A 254 1.69 -18.82 -15.88
N ARG A 255 1.12 -19.75 -15.14
CA ARG A 255 -0.22 -19.65 -14.52
C ARG A 255 -0.07 -19.13 -13.08
N GLY A 256 0.16 -17.83 -12.96
CA GLY A 256 0.18 -17.16 -11.66
C GLY A 256 -1.18 -16.60 -11.27
N LEU A 257 -1.15 -15.55 -10.45
CA LEU A 257 -2.34 -14.89 -9.95
C LEU A 257 -3.13 -14.19 -11.08
N THR A 258 -4.45 -14.28 -10.98
CA THR A 258 -5.39 -13.42 -11.70
C THR A 258 -6.04 -12.44 -10.72
N HIS A 259 -6.54 -11.30 -11.21
CA HIS A 259 -7.22 -10.35 -10.33
C HIS A 259 -8.52 -10.91 -9.75
N GLU A 260 -9.20 -11.81 -10.48
CA GLU A 260 -10.38 -12.51 -9.95
C GLU A 260 -10.00 -13.44 -8.79
N ALA A 261 -8.93 -14.24 -8.95
CA ALA A 261 -8.45 -15.09 -7.86
C ALA A 261 -8.04 -14.27 -6.61
N VAL A 262 -7.52 -13.04 -6.80
CA VAL A 262 -7.20 -12.15 -5.67
C VAL A 262 -8.45 -11.69 -4.93
N LYS A 263 -9.58 -11.51 -5.60
CA LYS A 263 -10.84 -11.13 -4.93
C LYS A 263 -11.36 -12.20 -3.97
N ASP A 264 -11.19 -13.46 -4.33
CA ASP A 264 -11.62 -14.62 -3.53
C ASP A 264 -10.56 -15.01 -2.49
N PHE A 265 -9.35 -14.44 -2.60
CA PHE A 265 -8.25 -14.81 -1.73
C PHE A 265 -8.53 -14.38 -0.29
N ARG A 266 -8.35 -15.32 0.65
CA ARG A 266 -8.50 -15.05 2.08
C ARG A 266 -7.22 -14.43 2.62
N PHE A 267 -7.26 -13.14 2.82
CA PHE A 267 -6.18 -12.37 3.44
C PHE A 267 -6.24 -12.48 4.95
N ARG A 268 -5.07 -12.46 5.59
CA ARG A 268 -4.93 -12.47 7.05
C ARG A 268 -4.06 -11.33 7.52
N THR A 269 -4.51 -10.61 8.55
CA THR A 269 -3.74 -9.58 9.25
C THR A 269 -2.84 -10.18 10.32
N ILE A 270 -1.90 -9.40 10.84
CA ILE A 270 -1.02 -9.83 11.93
C ILE A 270 -1.80 -9.97 13.25
N GLU A 271 -2.89 -9.23 13.39
CA GLU A 271 -3.80 -9.26 14.53
C GLU A 271 -4.71 -10.51 14.49
N GLY A 272 -4.80 -11.18 13.36
CA GLY A 272 -5.60 -12.40 13.17
C GLY A 272 -6.91 -12.18 12.42
N ASP A 273 -7.25 -10.95 12.01
CA ASP A 273 -8.42 -10.71 11.16
C ASP A 273 -8.24 -11.40 9.81
N GLU A 274 -9.33 -11.95 9.28
CA GLU A 274 -9.37 -12.54 7.95
C GLU A 274 -10.43 -11.84 7.10
N PHE A 275 -10.13 -11.61 5.83
CA PHE A 275 -11.08 -11.00 4.88
C PHE A 275 -10.80 -11.46 3.45
N SER A 276 -11.83 -11.37 2.59
CA SER A 276 -11.71 -11.43 1.14
C SER A 276 -12.41 -10.22 0.52
N LEU A 277 -12.04 -9.84 -0.70
CA LEU A 277 -12.71 -8.70 -1.36
C LEU A 277 -14.13 -9.04 -1.78
N ASN A 278 -14.38 -10.29 -2.18
CA ASN A 278 -15.72 -10.79 -2.54
C ASN A 278 -16.60 -11.03 -1.32
N GLY A 279 -16.09 -10.86 -0.08
CA GLY A 279 -16.90 -10.87 1.14
C GLY A 279 -17.71 -9.58 1.34
N PHE A 280 -17.59 -8.59 0.45
CA PHE A 280 -18.27 -7.30 0.57
C PHE A 280 -18.95 -6.89 -0.73
N ASP A 281 -20.14 -6.29 -0.62
CA ASP A 281 -20.70 -5.45 -1.68
C ASP A 281 -20.09 -4.07 -1.63
N TYR A 282 -19.94 -3.44 -2.80
CA TYR A 282 -19.37 -2.10 -2.89
C TYR A 282 -20.34 -1.12 -3.53
N VAL A 283 -20.54 0.03 -2.92
CA VAL A 283 -21.39 1.12 -3.45
C VAL A 283 -20.98 1.49 -4.88
N THR A 284 -19.70 1.38 -5.21
CA THR A 284 -19.16 1.71 -6.54
C THR A 284 -19.64 0.80 -7.66
N ASP A 285 -20.27 -0.30 -7.35
CA ASP A 285 -20.87 -1.20 -8.35
C ASP A 285 -22.28 -0.76 -8.74
N TYR A 286 -22.87 0.16 -7.96
CA TYR A 286 -24.24 0.69 -8.13
C TYR A 286 -24.27 2.12 -8.66
N ILE A 287 -23.16 2.88 -8.56
CA ILE A 287 -23.11 4.30 -8.90
C ILE A 287 -21.90 4.64 -9.77
N GLU A 288 -22.01 5.78 -10.44
CA GLU A 288 -20.88 6.35 -11.19
C GLU A 288 -19.81 6.90 -10.24
N LYS A 289 -18.61 6.43 -10.40
CA LYS A 289 -17.44 6.76 -9.57
C LYS A 289 -16.64 7.94 -10.11
N TYR A 290 -16.67 8.13 -11.42
CA TYR A 290 -15.85 9.10 -12.14
C TYR A 290 -16.71 10.04 -12.98
N PRO A 291 -16.22 11.24 -13.34
CA PRO A 291 -16.92 12.14 -14.24
C PRO A 291 -17.36 11.45 -15.53
N HIS A 292 -18.57 11.71 -15.96
CA HIS A 292 -19.19 11.18 -17.18
C HIS A 292 -19.97 12.27 -17.93
N LYS A 293 -20.46 11.94 -19.13
CA LYS A 293 -21.15 12.90 -20.00
C LYS A 293 -22.62 13.13 -19.67
N LYS A 294 -23.26 12.22 -18.94
CA LYS A 294 -24.67 12.36 -18.52
C LYS A 294 -24.84 13.55 -17.57
N ARG A 295 -25.96 14.24 -17.69
CA ARG A 295 -26.36 15.37 -16.83
C ARG A 295 -27.77 15.13 -16.33
N TYR A 296 -27.98 15.44 -15.06
CA TYR A 296 -29.27 15.22 -14.40
C TYR A 296 -29.89 16.52 -13.88
N ARG A 297 -31.20 16.50 -13.62
CA ARG A 297 -31.92 17.60 -13.02
C ARG A 297 -32.78 17.07 -11.85
N PRO A 298 -32.73 17.72 -10.66
CA PRO A 298 -31.87 18.87 -10.33
C PRO A 298 -30.39 18.50 -10.39
N GLU A 299 -29.53 19.50 -10.63
CA GLU A 299 -28.09 19.27 -10.65
C GLU A 299 -27.57 19.05 -9.22
N ILE A 300 -27.11 17.85 -8.94
CA ILE A 300 -26.42 17.48 -7.72
C ILE A 300 -25.05 16.92 -8.12
N LEU A 301 -24.02 17.47 -7.51
CA LEU A 301 -22.64 17.12 -7.86
C LEU A 301 -21.97 16.42 -6.68
N PHE A 302 -21.23 15.37 -7.01
CA PHE A 302 -20.40 14.63 -6.06
C PHE A 302 -18.95 14.65 -6.53
N TYR A 303 -18.00 14.62 -5.62
CA TYR A 303 -16.58 14.54 -5.98
C TYR A 303 -16.19 13.11 -6.35
N THR A 304 -15.35 12.93 -7.36
CA THR A 304 -14.81 11.61 -7.77
C THR A 304 -14.49 10.75 -6.57
N MET A 305 -15.11 9.58 -6.50
CA MET A 305 -14.97 8.67 -5.38
C MET A 305 -13.63 7.93 -5.44
N ARG A 306 -12.96 7.87 -4.32
CA ARG A 306 -11.69 7.17 -4.14
C ARG A 306 -11.86 6.07 -3.11
N ASP A 307 -10.76 5.33 -2.84
CA ASP A 307 -10.75 4.38 -1.72
C ASP A 307 -10.99 5.07 -0.36
N ILE A 308 -11.29 4.28 0.65
CA ILE A 308 -11.66 4.76 1.99
C ILE A 308 -10.63 5.73 2.56
N ASN A 309 -9.33 5.45 2.45
CA ASN A 309 -8.29 6.34 2.97
C ASN A 309 -8.26 7.69 2.25
N ALA A 310 -8.50 7.70 0.94
CA ALA A 310 -8.58 8.94 0.19
C ALA A 310 -9.92 9.65 0.41
N LEU A 311 -11.03 8.90 0.57
CA LEU A 311 -12.36 9.43 0.88
C LEU A 311 -12.35 10.24 2.17
N LYS A 312 -11.71 9.76 3.23
CA LYS A 312 -11.59 10.47 4.52
C LYS A 312 -11.04 11.88 4.38
N ARG A 313 -10.24 12.15 3.34
CA ARG A 313 -9.60 13.44 3.05
C ARG A 313 -10.22 14.19 1.86
N SER A 314 -11.13 13.56 1.12
CA SER A 314 -11.78 14.13 -0.06
C SER A 314 -13.02 14.93 0.34
N ARG A 315 -13.51 15.77 -0.59
CA ARG A 315 -14.88 16.27 -0.58
C ARG A 315 -15.84 15.13 -0.92
N THR A 316 -17.11 15.30 -0.61
CA THR A 316 -18.23 14.45 -1.02
C THR A 316 -19.15 15.23 -1.93
N PHE A 317 -20.23 15.81 -1.42
CA PHE A 317 -21.05 16.74 -2.18
C PHE A 317 -20.30 18.06 -2.43
N ILE A 318 -20.51 18.66 -3.60
CA ILE A 318 -19.87 19.92 -4.02
C ILE A 318 -20.90 20.84 -4.65
N GLY A 319 -20.84 22.14 -4.30
CA GLY A 319 -21.80 23.15 -4.76
C GLY A 319 -21.53 23.69 -6.16
N GLU A 320 -20.36 23.43 -6.73
CA GLU A 320 -19.95 23.91 -8.05
C GLU A 320 -19.28 22.83 -8.89
N ARG A 321 -19.38 22.95 -10.19
CA ARG A 321 -18.78 22.02 -11.13
C ARG A 321 -17.28 22.28 -11.30
N ILE A 322 -16.52 21.25 -10.96
CA ILE A 322 -15.06 21.21 -11.11
C ILE A 322 -14.64 19.97 -11.94
N PRO A 323 -13.37 19.87 -12.40
CA PRO A 323 -12.93 18.76 -13.28
C PRO A 323 -13.21 17.36 -12.75
N ASN A 324 -13.27 17.18 -11.43
CA ASN A 324 -13.55 15.89 -10.78
C ASN A 324 -15.00 15.72 -10.33
N ALA A 325 -15.92 16.54 -10.83
CA ALA A 325 -17.35 16.48 -10.48
C ALA A 325 -18.03 15.31 -11.20
N VAL A 326 -18.77 14.52 -10.44
CA VAL A 326 -19.67 13.46 -10.91
C VAL A 326 -21.08 13.94 -10.78
N ASP A 327 -21.86 13.87 -11.86
CA ASP A 327 -23.28 14.18 -11.83
C ASP A 327 -24.05 13.04 -11.16
N VAL A 328 -24.79 13.36 -10.11
CA VAL A 328 -25.55 12.38 -9.33
C VAL A 328 -26.87 12.07 -10.03
N ASP A 329 -27.08 10.80 -10.36
CA ASP A 329 -28.37 10.30 -10.78
C ASP A 329 -29.35 10.39 -9.60
N PRO A 330 -30.49 11.10 -9.72
CA PRO A 330 -31.46 11.24 -8.63
C PRO A 330 -31.95 9.91 -8.06
N GLU A 331 -32.10 8.88 -8.88
CA GLU A 331 -32.51 7.55 -8.45
C GLU A 331 -31.46 6.86 -7.59
N LYS A 332 -30.20 7.24 -7.78
CA LYS A 332 -29.04 6.69 -7.06
C LYS A 332 -28.54 7.59 -5.92
N LEU A 333 -29.20 8.73 -5.68
CA LEU A 333 -28.82 9.67 -4.63
C LEU A 333 -28.59 9.02 -3.26
N PRO A 334 -29.39 8.06 -2.78
CA PRO A 334 -29.18 7.44 -1.48
C PRO A 334 -27.80 6.78 -1.30
N TYR A 335 -27.26 6.20 -2.35
CA TYR A 335 -25.92 5.58 -2.32
C TYR A 335 -24.81 6.64 -2.14
N TYR A 336 -24.91 7.78 -2.82
CA TYR A 336 -23.97 8.89 -2.63
C TYR A 336 -24.10 9.49 -1.22
N CYS A 337 -25.33 9.60 -0.71
CA CYS A 337 -25.59 10.01 0.67
C CYS A 337 -24.97 9.04 1.68
N TYR A 338 -25.04 7.73 1.42
CA TYR A 338 -24.39 6.72 2.26
C TYR A 338 -22.87 6.89 2.26
N VAL A 339 -22.24 7.13 1.11
CA VAL A 339 -20.78 7.39 1.05
C VAL A 339 -20.41 8.62 1.88
N ASP A 340 -21.23 9.67 1.87
CA ASP A 340 -21.02 10.87 2.67
C ASP A 340 -21.17 10.59 4.18
N CYS A 341 -22.16 9.78 4.58
CA CYS A 341 -22.33 9.29 5.95
C CYS A 341 -21.17 8.37 6.36
N PHE A 342 -20.78 7.44 5.50
CA PHE A 342 -19.65 6.53 5.75
C PHE A 342 -18.36 7.30 6.04
N LYS A 343 -18.07 8.34 5.26
CA LYS A 343 -16.94 9.23 5.50
C LYS A 343 -16.96 9.84 6.90
N ARG A 344 -18.13 10.28 7.39
CA ARG A 344 -18.29 10.93 8.70
C ARG A 344 -18.24 9.95 9.87
N TYR A 345 -18.87 8.79 9.71
CA TYR A 345 -19.19 7.93 10.85
C TYR A 345 -18.38 6.65 10.91
N ALA A 346 -17.78 6.19 9.80
CA ALA A 346 -17.08 4.92 9.79
C ALA A 346 -15.74 4.99 10.55
N ASN A 347 -15.56 4.07 11.49
CA ASN A 347 -14.27 3.76 12.08
C ASN A 347 -13.76 2.43 11.50
N VAL A 348 -13.05 2.52 10.39
CA VAL A 348 -12.59 1.34 9.66
C VAL A 348 -11.22 0.88 10.10
N PRO A 349 -10.95 -0.43 10.18
CA PRO A 349 -9.64 -0.96 10.38
C PRO A 349 -8.71 -0.58 9.21
N TYR A 350 -7.41 -0.50 9.47
CA TYR A 350 -6.42 -0.04 8.48
C TYR A 350 -6.43 -0.87 7.20
N TRP A 351 -6.73 -2.16 7.28
CA TRP A 351 -6.72 -3.07 6.14
C TRP A 351 -7.82 -2.78 5.12
N MET A 352 -8.94 -2.18 5.54
CA MET A 352 -9.98 -1.69 4.63
C MET A 352 -9.60 -0.38 3.92
N GLY A 353 -8.54 0.29 4.30
CA GLY A 353 -8.19 1.61 3.79
C GLY A 353 -8.05 1.73 2.27
N ASN A 354 -7.75 0.63 1.59
CA ASN A 354 -7.67 0.57 0.13
C ASN A 354 -8.94 0.04 -0.55
N PHE A 355 -10.01 -0.28 0.20
CA PHE A 355 -11.29 -0.73 -0.35
C PHE A 355 -12.08 0.43 -0.91
N ASN A 356 -13.04 0.14 -1.79
CA ASN A 356 -14.17 1.02 -2.02
C ASN A 356 -15.08 0.99 -0.79
N VAL A 357 -16.08 1.88 -0.73
CA VAL A 357 -17.02 1.90 0.40
C VAL A 357 -17.89 0.66 0.36
N PRO A 358 -17.80 -0.23 1.37
CA PRO A 358 -18.62 -1.42 1.45
C PRO A 358 -20.02 -1.09 2.00
N PHE A 359 -21.00 -1.95 1.72
CA PHE A 359 -22.33 -1.88 2.30
C PHE A 359 -22.98 -3.28 2.26
N ILE A 360 -24.11 -3.46 2.91
CA ILE A 360 -24.92 -4.67 2.85
C ILE A 360 -26.12 -4.35 1.96
N SER A 361 -26.15 -4.90 0.74
CA SER A 361 -27.15 -4.53 -0.27
C SER A 361 -28.58 -4.91 0.16
N GLU A 362 -28.75 -6.07 0.82
CA GLU A 362 -30.03 -6.57 1.28
C GLU A 362 -30.67 -5.68 2.36
N ASP A 363 -29.84 -5.10 3.23
CA ASP A 363 -30.28 -4.28 4.37
C ASP A 363 -30.29 -2.79 4.06
N PHE A 364 -29.88 -2.37 2.87
CA PHE A 364 -29.67 -0.95 2.57
C PHE A 364 -30.96 -0.12 2.64
N ASP A 365 -32.11 -0.71 2.33
CA ASP A 365 -33.40 -0.04 2.39
C ASP A 365 -33.78 0.39 3.81
N GLU A 366 -33.28 -0.26 4.87
CA GLU A 366 -33.51 0.11 6.27
C GLU A 366 -32.98 1.52 6.59
N ILE A 367 -31.88 1.94 5.93
CA ILE A 367 -31.23 3.21 6.22
C ILE A 367 -31.33 4.23 5.08
N ARG A 368 -31.93 3.85 3.96
CA ARG A 368 -31.96 4.66 2.72
C ARG A 368 -32.44 6.10 2.94
N ASP A 369 -33.56 6.26 3.61
CA ASP A 369 -34.13 7.58 3.92
C ASP A 369 -33.34 8.32 5.00
N LEU A 370 -32.73 7.57 5.93
CA LEU A 370 -31.93 8.15 6.99
C LEU A 370 -30.64 8.77 6.46
N VAL A 371 -29.92 8.07 5.56
CA VAL A 371 -28.71 8.62 4.95
C VAL A 371 -28.98 9.83 4.09
N VAL A 372 -30.14 9.88 3.39
CA VAL A 372 -30.55 11.05 2.61
C VAL A 372 -30.85 12.24 3.53
N ALA A 373 -31.60 12.02 4.62
CA ALA A 373 -31.91 13.07 5.58
C ALA A 373 -30.63 13.62 6.25
N ASP A 374 -29.72 12.75 6.64
CA ASP A 374 -28.48 13.11 7.29
C ASP A 374 -27.53 13.86 6.33
N ALA A 375 -27.34 13.37 5.11
CA ALA A 375 -26.51 14.02 4.11
C ALA A 375 -27.07 15.44 3.75
N ARG A 376 -28.38 15.59 3.62
CA ARG A 376 -29.01 16.91 3.38
C ARG A 376 -28.78 17.88 4.55
N PHE A 377 -28.84 17.38 5.77
CA PHE A 377 -28.56 18.19 6.97
C PHE A 377 -27.13 18.70 7.02
N HIS A 378 -26.16 17.87 6.62
CA HIS A 378 -24.75 18.22 6.68
C HIS A 378 -24.20 18.94 5.43
N ASN A 379 -24.94 18.92 4.31
CA ASN A 379 -24.52 19.55 3.05
C ASN A 379 -25.56 20.60 2.58
N GLN A 380 -25.91 21.55 3.47
CA GLN A 380 -26.95 22.56 3.21
C GLN A 380 -26.62 23.52 2.06
N GLU A 381 -25.35 23.68 1.74
CA GLU A 381 -24.88 24.43 0.58
C GLU A 381 -25.32 23.83 -0.76
N VAL A 382 -25.52 22.49 -0.79
CA VAL A 382 -25.94 21.74 -1.98
C VAL A 382 -27.44 21.49 -1.99
N PHE A 383 -28.01 21.15 -0.84
CA PHE A 383 -29.40 20.71 -0.73
C PHE A 383 -30.39 21.80 -0.23
N GLY A 384 -29.90 22.98 0.13
CA GLY A 384 -30.70 24.03 0.76
C GLY A 384 -30.87 23.81 2.28
N ARG A 385 -31.45 24.81 2.96
CA ARG A 385 -31.58 24.79 4.43
C ARG A 385 -32.50 23.70 4.92
N VAL A 386 -31.99 22.83 5.77
CA VAL A 386 -32.76 21.85 6.55
C VAL A 386 -32.72 22.27 8.02
N ARG A 387 -33.91 22.49 8.64
CA ARG A 387 -33.99 23.05 10.00
C ARG A 387 -33.59 22.06 11.10
N ASN A 388 -33.85 20.78 10.91
CA ASN A 388 -33.53 19.75 11.92
C ASN A 388 -33.00 18.47 11.26
N ALA A 389 -31.99 17.85 11.85
CA ALA A 389 -31.63 16.46 11.56
C ALA A 389 -32.78 15.53 12.01
N ARG A 390 -32.98 14.43 11.29
CA ARG A 390 -33.94 13.39 11.70
C ARG A 390 -33.44 12.75 13.00
N ARG A 391 -34.19 12.91 14.09
CA ARG A 391 -33.80 12.38 15.42
C ARG A 391 -33.51 10.88 15.33
N GLY A 392 -32.36 10.44 15.83
CA GLY A 392 -31.93 9.04 15.82
C GLY A 392 -31.29 8.54 14.51
N ALA A 393 -31.28 9.35 13.42
CA ALA A 393 -30.70 8.93 12.16
C ALA A 393 -29.20 8.58 12.29
N GLU A 394 -28.44 9.42 12.95
CA GLU A 394 -26.99 9.19 13.15
C GLU A 394 -26.71 7.84 13.83
N LEU A 395 -27.44 7.51 14.89
CA LEU A 395 -27.22 6.25 15.62
C LEU A 395 -27.55 5.03 14.75
N ALA A 396 -28.66 5.08 14.00
CA ALA A 396 -29.05 4.00 13.10
C ALA A 396 -28.03 3.79 11.97
N ILE A 397 -27.53 4.90 11.39
CA ILE A 397 -26.51 4.87 10.34
C ILE A 397 -25.20 4.30 10.88
N ARG A 398 -24.75 4.72 12.08
CA ARG A 398 -23.55 4.17 12.73
C ARG A 398 -23.69 2.68 12.98
N ASN A 399 -24.79 2.22 13.53
CA ASN A 399 -25.04 0.81 13.79
C ASN A 399 -25.01 -0.02 12.51
N TYR A 400 -25.58 0.50 11.42
CA TYR A 400 -25.50 -0.16 10.12
C TYR A 400 -24.05 -0.23 9.60
N ILE A 401 -23.31 0.88 9.62
CA ILE A 401 -21.90 0.92 9.21
C ILE A 401 -21.05 -0.05 10.04
N ASP A 402 -21.28 -0.11 11.35
CA ASP A 402 -20.57 -1.04 12.23
C ASP A 402 -20.86 -2.51 11.89
N ARG A 403 -22.11 -2.84 11.48
CA ARG A 403 -22.44 -4.17 10.94
C ARG A 403 -21.64 -4.47 9.66
N VAL A 404 -21.63 -3.53 8.72
CA VAL A 404 -20.89 -3.65 7.46
C VAL A 404 -19.39 -3.90 7.68
N ILE A 405 -18.78 -3.22 8.65
CA ILE A 405 -17.34 -3.34 8.95
C ILE A 405 -17.01 -4.68 9.62
N ARG A 406 -17.96 -5.26 10.35
CA ARG A 406 -17.79 -6.55 11.06
C ARG A 406 -18.19 -7.76 10.22
N HIS A 407 -18.86 -7.53 9.09
CA HIS A 407 -19.29 -8.59 8.17
C HIS A 407 -18.09 -9.21 7.45
#